data_de319bf3eecce11be1ae63e33f4fcfd5
#
_entry.id   de319bf3eecce11be1ae63e33f4fcfd5
#
_cell.length_a   1.000
_cell.length_b   1.000
_cell.length_c   1.000
_cell.angle_alpha   90.00
_cell.angle_beta   90.00
_cell.angle_gamma   90.00
#
_symmetry.space_group_name_H-M   'P 1'
#
loop_
_entity.id
_entity.type
_entity.pdbx_description
1 polymer ?
#
loop_
_entity_poly.entity_id
_entity_poly.type
_entity_poly.pdbx_seq_one_letter_code
_entity_poly.pdbx_strand_id
1 'polypeptide(L)'
;YMIDILKYDLEKYEAVIISILGIVFGWVVYDLMCRISLKTNVYVLISSVFILITAMSWIYSEIFSYRGAFMQIGTVLGTIMVANVLMIIIPGQKKVVASLLANDTPNPIHGAIAKQRSLHNNYLTLPVIFIMISNHYPLIYATEYSWIIISIILIIGALIRHFFNVKHTGAKAPYWVSFPIIILASLIFYISDLGKPKLNQIKDTALIIEKIPKKTLISAK
;
A
#
# COMPACT_ATOMS: atom_id res chain seq x y z
N TYR A 1 17.37 7.48 6.21
CA TYR A 1 16.06 8.07 5.86
C TYR A 1 14.89 7.06 5.87
N MET A 2 15.14 5.75 5.90
CA MET A 2 14.10 4.70 6.09
C MET A 2 14.00 4.23 7.54
N ILE A 3 15.08 4.33 8.30
CA ILE A 3 15.17 3.88 9.69
C ILE A 3 14.92 5.09 10.58
N ASP A 4 14.05 4.94 11.56
CA ASP A 4 13.86 5.91 12.64
C ASP A 4 14.62 5.39 13.86
N ILE A 5 15.77 5.97 14.11
CA ILE A 5 16.68 5.62 15.21
C ILE A 5 15.98 5.76 16.58
N LEU A 6 14.93 6.58 16.67
CA LEU A 6 14.15 6.76 17.90
C LEU A 6 13.17 5.59 18.17
N LYS A 7 12.81 4.82 17.14
CA LYS A 7 11.90 3.66 17.29
C LYS A 7 12.65 2.35 17.46
N TYR A 8 13.62 2.07 16.58
CA TYR A 8 14.45 0.87 16.64
C TYR A 8 15.87 1.18 16.14
N ASP A 9 16.88 0.76 16.89
CA ASP A 9 18.30 0.84 16.50
C ASP A 9 18.64 -0.33 15.55
N LEU A 10 18.04 -0.26 14.35
CA LEU A 10 18.28 -1.27 13.30
C LEU A 10 19.53 -0.91 12.52
N GLU A 11 20.39 -1.89 12.33
CA GLU A 11 21.51 -1.74 11.39
C GLU A 11 21.00 -1.72 9.93
N LYS A 12 21.75 -1.09 9.04
CA LYS A 12 21.33 -0.90 7.63
C LYS A 12 21.02 -2.22 6.93
N TYR A 13 21.80 -3.27 7.19
CA TYR A 13 21.59 -4.59 6.58
C TYR A 13 20.31 -5.28 7.09
N GLU A 14 19.99 -5.12 8.37
CA GLU A 14 18.75 -5.66 8.96
C GLU A 14 17.51 -5.03 8.34
N ALA A 15 17.50 -3.70 8.20
CA ALA A 15 16.42 -2.99 7.54
C ALA A 15 16.23 -3.45 6.07
N VAL A 16 17.31 -3.72 5.35
CA VAL A 16 17.26 -4.24 3.96
C VAL A 16 16.67 -5.66 3.95
N ILE A 17 17.12 -6.53 4.86
CA ILE A 17 16.60 -7.91 4.96
C ILE A 17 15.10 -7.89 5.28
N ILE A 18 14.67 -7.12 6.28
CA ILE A 18 13.26 -6.99 6.66
C ILE A 18 12.42 -6.47 5.48
N SER A 19 12.95 -5.48 4.75
CA SER A 19 12.31 -4.95 3.54
C SER A 19 12.08 -6.04 2.49
N ILE A 20 13.12 -6.77 2.13
CA ILE A 20 13.06 -7.82 1.10
C ILE A 20 12.12 -8.95 1.53
N LEU A 21 12.27 -9.43 2.76
CA LEU A 21 11.40 -10.48 3.31
C LEU A 21 9.93 -10.06 3.32
N GLY A 22 9.65 -8.82 3.70
CA GLY A 22 8.29 -8.30 3.72
C GLY A 22 7.69 -8.17 2.31
N ILE A 23 8.47 -7.76 1.30
CA ILE A 23 8.03 -7.71 -0.10
C ILE A 23 7.68 -9.13 -0.60
N VAL A 24 8.57 -10.09 -0.38
CA VAL A 24 8.36 -11.50 -0.77
C VAL A 24 7.15 -12.08 -0.04
N PHE A 25 7.06 -11.87 1.27
CA PHE A 25 5.93 -12.33 2.09
C PHE A 25 4.60 -11.74 1.58
N GLY A 26 4.53 -10.44 1.36
CA GLY A 26 3.32 -9.77 0.87
C GLY A 26 2.85 -10.34 -0.46
N TRP A 27 3.78 -10.59 -1.41
CA TRP A 27 3.44 -11.20 -2.68
C TRP A 27 2.99 -12.67 -2.54
N VAL A 28 3.70 -13.48 -1.76
CA VAL A 28 3.38 -14.91 -1.59
C VAL A 28 2.01 -15.07 -0.93
N VAL A 29 1.74 -14.33 0.15
CA VAL A 29 0.44 -14.39 0.84
C VAL A 29 -0.69 -13.91 -0.07
N TYR A 30 -0.48 -12.81 -0.78
CA TYR A 30 -1.45 -12.33 -1.77
C TYR A 30 -1.72 -13.36 -2.88
N ASP A 31 -0.68 -14.00 -3.44
CA ASP A 31 -0.83 -15.01 -4.49
C ASP A 31 -1.62 -16.23 -3.97
N LEU A 32 -1.33 -16.68 -2.75
CA LEU A 32 -2.05 -17.76 -2.10
C LEU A 32 -3.52 -17.42 -1.88
N MET A 33 -3.82 -16.23 -1.37
CA MET A 33 -5.20 -15.74 -1.22
C MET A 33 -5.97 -15.76 -2.54
N CYS A 34 -5.35 -15.30 -3.62
CA CYS A 34 -5.98 -15.31 -4.93
C CYS A 34 -6.23 -16.70 -5.48
N ARG A 35 -5.33 -17.66 -5.24
CA ARG A 35 -5.52 -19.08 -5.66
C ARG A 35 -6.67 -19.75 -4.92
N ILE A 36 -6.79 -19.51 -3.63
CA ILE A 36 -7.88 -20.01 -2.80
C ILE A 36 -9.21 -19.39 -3.24
N SER A 37 -9.21 -18.10 -3.51
CA SER A 37 -10.41 -17.33 -3.82
C SER A 37 -11.00 -17.58 -5.22
N LEU A 38 -10.31 -18.28 -6.12
CA LEU A 38 -10.92 -18.71 -7.39
C LEU A 38 -12.19 -19.54 -7.18
N LYS A 39 -12.34 -20.14 -5.99
CA LYS A 39 -13.50 -20.96 -5.59
C LYS A 39 -14.41 -20.25 -4.57
N THR A 40 -14.10 -19.03 -4.16
CA THR A 40 -14.75 -18.34 -3.05
C THR A 40 -15.33 -16.99 -3.52
N ASN A 41 -16.12 -16.33 -2.67
CA ASN A 41 -16.73 -15.04 -2.95
C ASN A 41 -15.67 -13.94 -3.14
N VAL A 42 -15.83 -13.15 -4.18
CA VAL A 42 -14.96 -11.99 -4.52
C VAL A 42 -14.84 -10.98 -3.37
N TYR A 43 -15.91 -10.76 -2.60
CA TYR A 43 -15.88 -9.84 -1.47
C TYR A 43 -14.94 -10.31 -0.35
N VAL A 44 -14.88 -11.62 -0.11
CA VAL A 44 -13.94 -12.22 0.86
C VAL A 44 -12.50 -11.96 0.44
N LEU A 45 -12.22 -12.08 -0.85
CA LEU A 45 -10.87 -11.79 -1.37
C LEU A 45 -10.50 -10.32 -1.21
N ILE A 46 -11.38 -9.39 -1.58
CA ILE A 46 -11.13 -7.95 -1.45
C ILE A 46 -10.87 -7.60 0.01
N SER A 47 -11.71 -8.09 0.92
CA SER A 47 -11.55 -7.83 2.37
C SER A 47 -10.25 -8.42 2.91
N SER A 48 -9.89 -9.64 2.54
CA SER A 48 -8.65 -10.27 3.01
C SER A 48 -7.40 -9.58 2.48
N VAL A 49 -7.38 -9.13 1.23
CA VAL A 49 -6.27 -8.34 0.67
C VAL A 49 -6.19 -6.98 1.36
N PHE A 50 -7.32 -6.32 1.63
CA PHE A 50 -7.35 -5.06 2.36
C PHE A 50 -6.80 -5.22 3.78
N ILE A 51 -7.21 -6.26 4.51
CA ILE A 51 -6.71 -6.58 5.85
C ILE A 51 -5.20 -6.85 5.82
N LEU A 52 -4.72 -7.64 4.84
CA LEU A 52 -3.29 -7.91 4.68
C LEU A 52 -2.49 -6.62 4.53
N ILE A 53 -2.88 -5.74 3.61
CA ILE A 53 -2.16 -4.49 3.36
C ILE A 53 -2.21 -3.55 4.57
N THR A 54 -3.36 -3.46 5.25
CA THR A 54 -3.52 -2.66 6.47
C THR A 54 -2.64 -3.19 7.60
N ALA A 55 -2.60 -4.52 7.81
CA ALA A 55 -1.74 -5.14 8.82
C ALA A 55 -0.24 -4.91 8.51
N MET A 56 0.16 -5.06 7.25
CA MET A 56 1.53 -4.76 6.83
C MET A 56 1.86 -3.28 7.01
N SER A 57 0.92 -2.37 6.73
CA SER A 57 1.09 -0.93 6.93
C SER A 57 1.33 -0.59 8.40
N TRP A 58 0.57 -1.22 9.29
CA TRP A 58 0.76 -1.06 10.72
C TRP A 58 2.13 -1.59 11.17
N ILE A 59 2.50 -2.81 10.81
CA ILE A 59 3.80 -3.41 11.13
C ILE A 59 4.95 -2.52 10.63
N TYR A 60 4.89 -2.05 9.38
CA TYR A 60 5.94 -1.19 8.84
C TYR A 60 6.01 0.18 9.48
N SER A 61 4.88 0.75 9.94
CA SER A 61 4.90 2.02 10.68
C SER A 61 5.48 1.88 12.08
N GLU A 62 5.53 0.66 12.65
CA GLU A 62 6.24 0.39 13.89
C GLU A 62 7.75 0.18 13.68
N ILE A 63 8.15 -0.45 12.58
CA ILE A 63 9.55 -0.84 12.32
C ILE A 63 10.34 0.27 11.64
N PHE A 64 9.74 0.93 10.65
CA PHE A 64 10.39 1.97 9.84
C PHE A 64 9.92 3.37 10.21
N SER A 65 10.66 4.38 9.75
CA SER A 65 10.15 5.75 9.76
C SER A 65 8.82 5.83 8.99
N TYR A 66 7.96 6.77 9.34
CA TYR A 66 6.66 6.93 8.67
C TYR A 66 6.78 7.05 7.15
N ARG A 67 7.81 7.77 6.66
CA ARG A 67 8.16 7.83 5.25
C ARG A 67 8.58 6.47 4.71
N GLY A 68 9.39 5.73 5.46
CA GLY A 68 9.83 4.38 5.11
C GLY A 68 8.66 3.41 4.98
N ALA A 69 7.70 3.47 5.89
CA ALA A 69 6.50 2.64 5.86
C ALA A 69 5.66 2.88 4.60
N PHE A 70 5.44 4.15 4.21
CA PHE A 70 4.76 4.49 2.96
C PHE A 70 5.47 3.91 1.72
N MET A 71 6.79 4.12 1.64
CA MET A 71 7.59 3.59 0.53
C MET A 71 7.54 2.06 0.48
N GLN A 72 7.60 1.40 1.64
CA GLN A 72 7.56 -0.06 1.73
C GLN A 72 6.24 -0.62 1.23
N ILE A 73 5.11 -0.05 1.65
CA ILE A 73 3.79 -0.47 1.19
C ILE A 73 3.63 -0.21 -0.32
N GLY A 74 4.07 0.95 -0.81
CA GLY A 74 4.08 1.22 -2.24
C GLY A 74 4.89 0.19 -3.03
N THR A 75 6.04 -0.22 -2.50
CA THR A 75 6.90 -1.25 -3.11
C THR A 75 6.25 -2.64 -3.08
N VAL A 76 5.62 -3.03 -1.97
CA VAL A 76 4.86 -4.30 -1.88
C VAL A 76 3.75 -4.35 -2.92
N LEU A 77 2.92 -3.30 -2.99
CA LEU A 77 1.83 -3.22 -3.95
C LEU A 77 2.33 -3.20 -5.40
N GLY A 78 3.37 -2.44 -5.69
CA GLY A 78 4.02 -2.42 -7.00
C GLY A 78 4.58 -3.79 -7.39
N THR A 79 5.22 -4.49 -6.46
CA THR A 79 5.73 -5.86 -6.68
C THR A 79 4.60 -6.84 -6.96
N ILE A 80 3.50 -6.77 -6.20
CA ILE A 80 2.29 -7.58 -6.47
C ILE A 80 1.80 -7.35 -7.90
N MET A 81 1.70 -6.08 -8.32
CA MET A 81 1.23 -5.73 -9.67
C MET A 81 2.14 -6.25 -10.78
N VAL A 82 3.44 -6.10 -10.63
CA VAL A 82 4.45 -6.58 -11.60
C VAL A 82 4.48 -8.10 -11.64
N ALA A 83 4.48 -8.76 -10.49
CA ALA A 83 4.47 -10.23 -10.39
C ALA A 83 3.19 -10.82 -10.99
N ASN A 84 2.03 -10.18 -10.79
CA ASN A 84 0.78 -10.57 -11.45
C ASN A 84 0.93 -10.59 -12.98
N VAL A 85 1.57 -9.57 -13.56
CA VAL A 85 1.77 -9.48 -15.01
C VAL A 85 2.75 -10.55 -15.49
N LEU A 86 3.95 -10.59 -14.90
CA LEU A 86 5.05 -11.41 -15.40
C LEU A 86 4.85 -12.90 -15.13
N MET A 87 4.33 -13.25 -13.96
CA MET A 87 4.25 -14.65 -13.51
C MET A 87 2.88 -15.31 -13.76
N ILE A 88 1.82 -14.53 -13.90
CA ILE A 88 0.46 -15.08 -13.99
C ILE A 88 -0.22 -14.69 -15.31
N ILE A 89 -0.32 -13.39 -15.62
CA ILE A 89 -1.10 -12.93 -16.76
C ILE A 89 -0.43 -13.34 -18.07
N ILE A 90 0.84 -12.98 -18.27
CA ILE A 90 1.58 -13.28 -19.50
C ILE A 90 1.65 -14.79 -19.76
N PRO A 91 2.08 -15.64 -18.80
CA PRO A 91 2.10 -17.10 -19.03
C PRO A 91 0.72 -17.69 -19.31
N GLY A 92 -0.32 -17.20 -18.62
CA GLY A 92 -1.70 -17.64 -18.88
C GLY A 92 -2.17 -17.29 -20.29
N GLN A 93 -1.93 -16.06 -20.74
CA GLN A 93 -2.27 -15.62 -22.08
C GLN A 93 -1.49 -16.36 -23.17
N LYS A 94 -0.20 -16.66 -22.96
CA LYS A 94 0.60 -17.47 -23.91
C LYS A 94 -0.04 -18.85 -24.13
N LYS A 95 -0.56 -19.51 -23.08
CA LYS A 95 -1.24 -20.79 -23.18
C LYS A 95 -2.53 -20.68 -23.98
N VAL A 96 -3.33 -19.63 -23.75
CA VAL A 96 -4.57 -19.38 -24.52
C VAL A 96 -4.26 -19.17 -26.00
N VAL A 97 -3.27 -18.35 -26.33
CA VAL A 97 -2.87 -18.11 -27.72
C VAL A 97 -2.35 -19.38 -28.39
N ALA A 98 -1.54 -20.19 -27.70
CA ALA A 98 -1.05 -21.47 -28.24
C ALA A 98 -2.18 -22.45 -28.59
N SER A 99 -3.19 -22.57 -27.73
CA SER A 99 -4.38 -23.39 -28.01
C SER A 99 -5.13 -22.89 -29.24
N LEU A 100 -5.33 -21.58 -29.38
CA LEU A 100 -6.01 -20.98 -30.55
C LEU A 100 -5.24 -21.21 -31.84
N LEU A 101 -3.92 -21.12 -31.82
CA LEU A 101 -3.06 -21.38 -32.98
C LEU A 101 -3.07 -22.85 -33.39
N ALA A 102 -3.30 -23.77 -32.45
CA ALA A 102 -3.46 -25.18 -32.68
C ALA A 102 -4.89 -25.57 -33.13
N ASN A 103 -5.78 -24.59 -33.34
CA ASN A 103 -7.23 -24.82 -33.59
C ASN A 103 -7.92 -25.64 -32.49
N ASP A 104 -7.41 -25.53 -31.26
CA ASP A 104 -7.96 -26.20 -30.08
C ASP A 104 -8.72 -25.20 -29.19
N THR A 105 -9.64 -25.69 -28.36
CA THR A 105 -10.41 -24.86 -27.44
C THR A 105 -9.56 -24.52 -26.20
N PRO A 106 -9.27 -23.20 -25.94
CA PRO A 106 -8.48 -22.80 -24.78
C PRO A 106 -9.16 -23.18 -23.46
N ASN A 107 -8.39 -23.64 -22.49
CA ASN A 107 -8.90 -23.87 -21.14
C ASN A 107 -9.32 -22.52 -20.49
N PRO A 108 -10.63 -22.36 -20.16
CA PRO A 108 -11.18 -21.10 -19.65
C PRO A 108 -10.58 -20.66 -18.32
N ILE A 109 -9.96 -21.56 -17.56
CA ILE A 109 -9.34 -21.24 -16.26
C ILE A 109 -8.19 -20.24 -16.41
N HIS A 110 -7.41 -20.31 -17.49
CA HIS A 110 -6.29 -19.37 -17.73
C HIS A 110 -6.80 -17.95 -17.97
N GLY A 111 -7.90 -17.80 -18.70
CA GLY A 111 -8.56 -16.51 -18.88
C GLY A 111 -9.16 -15.95 -17.61
N ALA A 112 -9.81 -16.79 -16.80
CA ALA A 112 -10.41 -16.38 -15.52
C ALA A 112 -9.34 -15.88 -14.52
N ILE A 113 -8.24 -16.61 -14.38
CA ILE A 113 -7.12 -16.22 -13.52
C ILE A 113 -6.50 -14.89 -13.99
N ALA A 114 -6.20 -14.78 -15.29
CA ALA A 114 -5.62 -13.56 -15.85
C ALA A 114 -6.55 -12.34 -15.66
N LYS A 115 -7.87 -12.52 -15.86
CA LYS A 115 -8.88 -11.49 -15.63
C LYS A 115 -8.92 -11.04 -14.17
N GLN A 116 -8.90 -11.97 -13.21
CA GLN A 116 -8.87 -11.65 -11.78
C GLN A 116 -7.65 -10.79 -11.44
N ARG A 117 -6.44 -11.21 -11.85
CA ARG A 117 -5.19 -10.48 -11.56
C ARG A 117 -5.13 -9.11 -12.24
N SER A 118 -5.60 -9.03 -13.49
CA SER A 118 -5.69 -7.77 -14.21
C SER A 118 -6.65 -6.79 -13.54
N LEU A 119 -7.78 -7.29 -13.03
CA LEU A 119 -8.73 -6.48 -12.27
C LEU A 119 -8.11 -5.92 -10.98
N HIS A 120 -7.37 -6.74 -10.22
CA HIS A 120 -6.66 -6.28 -9.03
C HIS A 120 -5.63 -5.18 -9.37
N ASN A 121 -4.81 -5.40 -10.39
CA ASN A 121 -3.86 -4.39 -10.86
C ASN A 121 -4.57 -3.07 -11.23
N ASN A 122 -5.71 -3.16 -11.89
CA ASN A 122 -6.53 -2.01 -12.25
C ASN A 122 -6.95 -1.21 -11.00
N TYR A 123 -7.44 -1.87 -9.95
CA TYR A 123 -7.86 -1.20 -8.70
C TYR A 123 -6.69 -0.69 -7.86
N LEU A 124 -5.53 -1.35 -7.89
CA LEU A 124 -4.34 -0.96 -7.14
C LEU A 124 -3.56 0.19 -7.78
N THR A 125 -3.77 0.48 -9.07
CA THR A 125 -2.99 1.49 -9.80
C THR A 125 -3.04 2.87 -9.14
N LEU A 126 -4.22 3.38 -8.83
CA LEU A 126 -4.36 4.73 -8.23
C LEU A 126 -3.80 4.78 -6.80
N PRO A 127 -4.10 3.82 -5.90
CA PRO A 127 -3.46 3.78 -4.58
C PRO A 127 -1.94 3.77 -4.64
N VAL A 128 -1.34 2.93 -5.48
CA VAL A 128 0.13 2.83 -5.60
C VAL A 128 0.74 4.14 -6.05
N ILE A 129 0.19 4.76 -7.11
CA ILE A 129 0.68 6.05 -7.61
C ILE A 129 0.59 7.10 -6.51
N PHE A 130 -0.54 7.18 -5.80
CA PHE A 130 -0.73 8.17 -4.75
C PHE A 130 0.25 7.95 -3.58
N ILE A 131 0.43 6.71 -3.11
CA ILE A 131 1.37 6.38 -2.05
C ILE A 131 2.81 6.75 -2.45
N MET A 132 3.22 6.47 -3.69
CA MET A 132 4.57 6.80 -4.16
C MET A 132 4.80 8.31 -4.29
N ILE A 133 3.81 9.07 -4.78
CA ILE A 133 3.88 10.53 -4.87
C ILE A 133 3.84 11.17 -3.49
N SER A 134 3.07 10.62 -2.55
CA SER A 134 2.95 11.10 -1.16
C SER A 134 4.28 11.23 -0.44
N ASN A 135 5.29 10.48 -0.87
CA ASN A 135 6.65 10.57 -0.35
C ASN A 135 7.26 11.99 -0.41
N HIS A 136 6.76 12.85 -1.31
CA HIS A 136 7.17 14.25 -1.44
C HIS A 136 6.37 15.21 -0.54
N TYR A 137 5.32 14.72 0.14
CA TYR A 137 4.40 15.53 0.93
C TYR A 137 4.39 15.08 2.40
N PRO A 138 5.28 15.64 3.27
CA PRO A 138 5.36 15.27 4.69
C PRO A 138 4.04 15.36 5.44
N LEU A 139 3.17 16.26 5.02
CA LEU A 139 1.84 16.44 5.60
C LEU A 139 1.00 15.14 5.63
N ILE A 140 1.23 14.24 4.67
CA ILE A 140 0.45 13.01 4.52
C ILE A 140 1.04 11.86 5.35
N TYR A 141 2.36 11.74 5.40
CA TYR A 141 3.00 10.59 6.06
C TYR A 141 3.59 10.87 7.44
N ALA A 142 3.85 12.15 7.81
CA ALA A 142 4.53 12.50 9.05
C ALA A 142 3.56 12.50 10.25
N THR A 143 2.89 11.39 10.49
CA THR A 143 1.95 11.19 11.59
C THR A 143 2.04 9.77 12.14
N GLU A 144 1.78 9.60 13.44
CA GLU A 144 1.71 8.28 14.11
C GLU A 144 0.62 7.39 13.49
N TYR A 145 -0.41 8.00 12.90
CA TYR A 145 -1.53 7.30 12.26
C TYR A 145 -1.30 7.04 10.76
N SER A 146 -0.05 7.02 10.30
CA SER A 146 0.32 6.84 8.90
C SER A 146 -0.30 5.58 8.26
N TRP A 147 -0.40 4.47 9.00
CA TRP A 147 -1.03 3.23 8.55
C TRP A 147 -2.54 3.36 8.28
N ILE A 148 -3.24 4.19 9.07
CA ILE A 148 -4.66 4.51 8.83
C ILE A 148 -4.80 5.32 7.55
N ILE A 149 -3.93 6.30 7.34
CA ILE A 149 -3.92 7.12 6.12
C ILE A 149 -3.69 6.24 4.88
N ILE A 150 -2.75 5.31 4.92
CA ILE A 150 -2.53 4.35 3.83
C ILE A 150 -3.81 3.54 3.54
N SER A 151 -4.48 3.05 4.59
CA SER A 151 -5.73 2.29 4.45
C SER A 151 -6.85 3.13 3.82
N ILE A 152 -6.97 4.40 4.19
CA ILE A 152 -7.94 5.33 3.59
C ILE A 152 -7.59 5.59 2.11
N ILE A 153 -6.32 5.78 1.78
CA ILE A 153 -5.85 5.96 0.40
C ILE A 153 -6.21 4.77 -0.48
N LEU A 154 -6.07 3.53 0.04
CA LEU A 154 -6.49 2.33 -0.67
C LEU A 154 -7.98 2.35 -1.00
N ILE A 155 -8.82 2.73 -0.04
CA ILE A 155 -10.27 2.82 -0.23
C ILE A 155 -10.62 3.92 -1.25
N ILE A 156 -10.07 5.13 -1.10
CA ILE A 156 -10.31 6.24 -2.03
C ILE A 156 -9.90 5.86 -3.45
N GLY A 157 -8.71 5.31 -3.62
CA GLY A 157 -8.21 4.90 -4.93
C GLY A 157 -9.10 3.82 -5.58
N ALA A 158 -9.55 2.84 -4.77
CA ALA A 158 -10.47 1.80 -5.24
C ALA A 158 -11.83 2.39 -5.64
N LEU A 159 -12.40 3.32 -4.87
CA LEU A 159 -13.66 3.99 -5.17
C LEU A 159 -13.58 4.82 -6.46
N ILE A 160 -12.52 5.61 -6.62
CA ILE A 160 -12.29 6.40 -7.84
C ILE A 160 -12.20 5.45 -9.05
N ARG A 161 -11.43 4.37 -8.92
CA ARG A 161 -11.27 3.41 -10.00
C ARG A 161 -12.58 2.69 -10.32
N HIS A 162 -13.36 2.34 -9.31
CA HIS A 162 -14.69 1.76 -9.50
C HIS A 162 -15.61 2.70 -10.28
N PHE A 163 -15.64 3.98 -9.93
CA PHE A 163 -16.41 4.99 -10.67
C PHE A 163 -16.05 5.00 -12.16
N PHE A 164 -14.77 5.05 -12.49
CA PHE A 164 -14.33 5.04 -13.90
C PHE A 164 -14.62 3.71 -14.59
N ASN A 165 -14.44 2.57 -13.92
CA ASN A 165 -14.75 1.27 -14.49
C ASN A 165 -16.24 1.15 -14.86
N VAL A 166 -17.15 1.57 -13.96
CA VAL A 166 -18.59 1.56 -14.23
C VAL A 166 -18.94 2.53 -15.35
N LYS A 167 -18.38 3.73 -15.35
CA LYS A 167 -18.61 4.72 -16.42
C LYS A 167 -18.20 4.20 -17.80
N HIS A 168 -17.07 3.48 -17.90
CA HIS A 168 -16.59 2.94 -19.16
C HIS A 168 -17.44 1.75 -19.69
N THR A 169 -18.22 1.08 -18.84
CA THR A 169 -19.15 0.03 -19.32
C THR A 169 -20.43 0.59 -19.93
N GLY A 170 -20.58 1.91 -20.01
CA GLY A 170 -21.82 2.56 -20.50
C GLY A 170 -22.95 2.59 -19.48
N ALA A 171 -22.75 2.06 -18.28
CA ALA A 171 -23.72 2.15 -17.20
C ALA A 171 -23.79 3.57 -16.61
N LYS A 172 -24.90 3.90 -15.93
CA LYS A 172 -25.00 5.18 -15.22
C LYS A 172 -23.87 5.30 -14.22
N ALA A 173 -23.08 6.37 -14.34
CA ALA A 173 -21.96 6.61 -13.45
C ALA A 173 -22.44 6.72 -11.99
N PRO A 174 -21.81 6.00 -11.06
CA PRO A 174 -22.23 5.99 -9.65
C PRO A 174 -21.75 7.26 -8.93
N TYR A 175 -22.35 8.40 -9.21
CA TYR A 175 -21.98 9.71 -8.62
C TYR A 175 -22.02 9.72 -7.07
N TRP A 176 -22.78 8.81 -6.45
CA TRP A 176 -22.82 8.67 -4.99
C TRP A 176 -21.43 8.33 -4.40
N VAL A 177 -20.51 7.80 -5.21
CA VAL A 177 -19.13 7.48 -4.80
C VAL A 177 -18.34 8.75 -4.44
N SER A 178 -18.69 9.92 -4.97
CA SER A 178 -18.02 11.19 -4.65
C SER A 178 -18.15 11.57 -3.18
N PHE A 179 -19.28 11.27 -2.55
CA PHE A 179 -19.55 11.63 -1.15
C PHE A 179 -18.59 10.92 -0.17
N PRO A 180 -18.45 9.58 -0.16
CA PRO A 180 -17.46 8.92 0.69
C PRO A 180 -16.02 9.34 0.37
N ILE A 181 -15.68 9.65 -0.88
CA ILE A 181 -14.34 10.13 -1.22
C ILE A 181 -14.04 11.46 -0.51
N ILE A 182 -14.96 12.42 -0.54
CA ILE A 182 -14.79 13.71 0.13
C ILE A 182 -14.64 13.52 1.64
N ILE A 183 -15.48 12.69 2.27
CA ILE A 183 -15.41 12.40 3.70
C ILE A 183 -14.04 11.78 4.06
N LEU A 184 -13.60 10.77 3.31
CA LEU A 184 -12.34 10.09 3.56
C LEU A 184 -11.12 11.01 3.33
N ALA A 185 -11.17 11.88 2.31
CA ALA A 185 -10.14 12.88 2.09
C ALA A 185 -10.07 13.89 3.26
N SER A 186 -11.21 14.37 3.73
CA SER A 186 -11.28 15.26 4.90
C SER A 186 -10.75 14.57 6.16
N LEU A 187 -11.03 13.28 6.33
CA LEU A 187 -10.52 12.48 7.44
C LEU A 187 -8.98 12.34 7.41
N ILE A 188 -8.37 12.24 6.24
CA ILE A 188 -6.90 12.23 6.10
C ILE A 188 -6.32 13.54 6.66
N PHE A 189 -6.86 14.69 6.28
CA PHE A 189 -6.40 15.97 6.80
C PHE A 189 -6.56 16.07 8.32
N TYR A 190 -7.70 15.63 8.86
CA TYR A 190 -7.95 15.61 10.30
C TYR A 190 -6.95 14.71 11.05
N ILE A 191 -6.72 13.48 10.59
CA ILE A 191 -5.77 12.54 11.19
C ILE A 191 -4.33 13.07 11.08
N SER A 192 -3.98 13.66 9.95
CA SER A 192 -2.67 14.27 9.74
C SER A 192 -2.42 15.43 10.72
N ASP A 193 -3.44 16.20 11.06
CA ASP A 193 -3.31 17.29 12.03
C ASP A 193 -3.23 16.79 13.47
N LEU A 194 -3.99 15.75 13.82
CA LEU A 194 -3.93 15.10 15.15
C LEU A 194 -2.54 14.55 15.49
N GLY A 195 -1.85 13.97 14.49
CA GLY A 195 -0.53 13.36 14.69
C GLY A 195 0.64 14.35 14.69
N LYS A 196 0.39 15.65 14.52
CA LYS A 196 1.44 16.67 14.63
C LYS A 196 1.84 16.86 16.09
N PRO A 197 3.15 16.90 16.42
CA PRO A 197 3.58 17.25 17.75
C PRO A 197 3.08 18.66 18.07
N LYS A 198 2.39 18.80 19.20
CA LYS A 198 1.88 20.11 19.64
C LYS A 198 3.06 21.08 19.81
N LEU A 199 2.91 22.28 19.31
CA LEU A 199 3.96 23.33 19.32
C LEU A 199 4.58 23.55 20.72
N ASN A 200 3.80 23.33 21.78
CA ASN A 200 4.26 23.41 23.15
C ASN A 200 5.25 22.27 23.50
N GLN A 201 5.02 21.04 23.03
CA GLN A 201 5.96 19.92 23.25
C GLN A 201 7.30 20.17 22.54
N ILE A 202 7.28 20.77 21.34
CA ILE A 202 8.51 21.13 20.63
C ILE A 202 9.28 22.21 21.38
N LYS A 203 8.57 23.21 21.90
CA LYS A 203 9.20 24.27 22.72
C LYS A 203 9.80 23.73 24.03
N ASP A 204 9.07 22.86 24.72
CA ASP A 204 9.54 22.23 25.95
C ASP A 204 10.76 21.33 25.69
N THR A 205 10.74 20.55 24.60
CA THR A 205 11.89 19.73 24.20
C THR A 205 13.09 20.59 23.79
N ALA A 206 12.89 21.70 23.08
CA ALA A 206 13.95 22.64 22.72
C ALA A 206 14.56 23.31 23.97
N LEU A 207 13.73 23.69 24.93
CA LEU A 207 14.18 24.26 26.20
C LEU A 207 14.97 23.25 27.06
N ILE A 208 14.58 21.96 27.02
CA ILE A 208 15.31 20.88 27.70
C ILE A 208 16.68 20.67 27.04
N ILE A 209 16.74 20.64 25.72
CA ILE A 209 17.98 20.47 24.94
C ILE A 209 18.93 21.65 25.18
N GLU A 210 18.41 22.89 25.26
CA GLU A 210 19.20 24.09 25.52
C GLU A 210 19.81 24.11 26.96
N LYS A 211 19.13 23.46 27.92
CA LYS A 211 19.62 23.31 29.31
C LYS A 211 20.67 22.20 29.48
N ILE A 212 20.88 21.33 28.51
CA ILE A 212 21.90 20.29 28.58
C ILE A 212 23.29 20.92 28.36
N PRO A 213 24.23 20.80 29.32
CA PRO A 213 25.56 21.34 29.15
C PRO A 213 26.24 20.80 27.89
N LYS A 214 26.78 21.67 27.06
CA LYS A 214 27.47 21.31 25.80
C LYS A 214 28.56 20.24 25.96
N LYS A 215 29.10 20.06 27.15
CA LYS A 215 30.08 19.02 27.49
C LYS A 215 29.53 17.59 27.40
N THR A 216 28.22 17.40 27.67
CA THR A 216 27.57 16.06 27.62
C THR A 216 27.25 15.60 26.21
N LEU A 217 27.07 16.55 25.27
CA LEU A 217 26.77 16.25 23.87
C LEU A 217 28.01 15.82 23.07
N ILE A 218 29.22 16.08 23.57
CA ILE A 218 30.48 15.74 22.88
C ILE A 218 31.01 14.38 23.33
N SER A 219 30.58 13.84 24.47
CA SER A 219 31.02 12.53 24.98
C SER A 219 30.18 11.36 24.51
N ALA A 220 29.12 11.63 23.72
CA ALA A 220 28.21 10.61 23.15
C ALA A 220 28.42 10.38 21.63
N LYS A 221 29.66 10.69 21.14
CA LYS A 221 30.12 10.35 19.78
C LYS A 221 31.06 9.18 19.80
#